data_857d08c066d7e8f891337af76b5351c0
#
_entry.id   857d08c066d7e8f891337af76b5351c0
#
_cell.length_a   1.000
_cell.length_b   1.000
_cell.length_c   1.000
_cell.angle_alpha   90.00
_cell.angle_beta   90.00
_cell.angle_gamma   90.00
#
_symmetry.space_group_name_H-M   'P 1'
#
loop_
_entity.id
_entity.type
_entity.pdbx_description
1 polymer ?
#
loop_
_entity_poly.entity_id
_entity_poly.type
_entity_poly.pdbx_seq_one_letter_code
_entity_poly.pdbx_strand_id
1 'polypeptide(L)'
;CISIVLIIKKISPIYSLILGAIVGGLLAGWGLEQTVVEMVSGVKDITPAIVRILAAGVLTGMLVKTGSAETIARSIIKALGEKYIYLALALSAMLLTAMGVFIDVAVITIAPIAIITGNNLKLSKMKLLLAMIGGGKCGNILSPNPNTIIAAENFNAPLSFVMAAGVIPALIGLAVTVFVIVPLM
;
A
#
# COMPACT_ATOMS: atom_id res chain seq x y z
N CYS A 1 5.97 24.35 1.73
CA CYS A 1 5.14 24.80 2.87
C CYS A 1 3.73 25.20 2.43
N ILE A 2 3.53 25.99 1.35
CA ILE A 2 2.20 26.47 0.91
C ILE A 2 1.25 25.32 0.62
N SER A 3 1.68 24.30 -0.14
CA SER A 3 0.86 23.12 -0.47
C SER A 3 0.33 22.41 0.79
N ILE A 4 1.16 22.26 1.81
CA ILE A 4 0.78 21.61 3.08
C ILE A 4 -0.31 22.42 3.80
N VAL A 5 -0.14 23.74 3.87
CA VAL A 5 -1.14 24.64 4.49
C VAL A 5 -2.49 24.56 3.77
N LEU A 6 -2.48 24.53 2.44
CA LEU A 6 -3.68 24.42 1.62
C LEU A 6 -4.38 23.05 1.82
N ILE A 7 -3.62 21.96 1.90
CA ILE A 7 -4.15 20.61 2.16
C ILE A 7 -4.78 20.54 3.56
N ILE A 8 -4.14 21.11 4.57
CA ILE A 8 -4.71 21.20 5.93
C ILE A 8 -6.02 21.98 5.94
N LYS A 9 -6.13 23.02 5.11
CA LYS A 9 -7.38 23.77 4.88
C LYS A 9 -8.43 23.02 4.04
N LYS A 10 -8.24 21.71 3.79
CA LYS A 10 -9.14 20.85 3.03
C LYS A 10 -9.28 21.21 1.55
N ILE A 11 -8.34 21.95 0.99
CA ILE A 11 -8.26 22.17 -0.46
C ILE A 11 -7.71 20.88 -1.09
N SER A 12 -8.23 20.52 -2.25
CA SER A 12 -7.79 19.31 -2.96
C SER A 12 -6.26 19.26 -3.11
N PRO A 13 -5.61 18.12 -2.79
CA PRO A 13 -4.16 17.97 -2.92
C PRO A 13 -3.63 18.35 -4.30
N ILE A 14 -4.37 18.04 -5.38
CA ILE A 14 -3.99 18.36 -6.76
C ILE A 14 -3.80 19.87 -6.93
N TYR A 15 -4.79 20.67 -6.58
CA TYR A 15 -4.70 22.13 -6.69
C TYR A 15 -3.65 22.71 -5.75
N SER A 16 -3.54 22.14 -4.54
CA SER A 16 -2.55 22.59 -3.55
C SER A 16 -1.12 22.38 -4.02
N LEU A 17 -0.84 21.24 -4.68
CA LEU A 17 0.47 20.94 -5.23
C LEU A 17 0.80 21.79 -6.44
N ILE A 18 -0.14 21.99 -7.37
CA ILE A 18 0.04 22.86 -8.54
C ILE A 18 0.33 24.29 -8.10
N LEU A 19 -0.49 24.86 -7.20
CA LEU A 19 -0.27 26.20 -6.68
C LEU A 19 1.07 26.32 -5.94
N GLY A 20 1.43 25.31 -5.16
CA GLY A 20 2.71 25.27 -4.47
C GLY A 20 3.91 25.23 -5.42
N ALA A 21 3.81 24.53 -6.54
CA ALA A 21 4.83 24.48 -7.58
C ALA A 21 4.97 25.83 -8.29
N ILE A 22 3.85 26.47 -8.66
CA ILE A 22 3.85 27.79 -9.29
C ILE A 22 4.49 28.83 -8.37
N VAL A 23 4.04 28.89 -7.11
CA VAL A 23 4.61 29.85 -6.16
C VAL A 23 6.09 29.56 -5.88
N GLY A 24 6.48 28.28 -5.80
CA GLY A 24 7.86 27.88 -5.60
C GLY A 24 8.77 28.33 -6.75
N GLY A 25 8.35 28.14 -8.00
CA GLY A 25 9.09 28.60 -9.19
C GLY A 25 9.25 30.12 -9.22
N LEU A 26 8.16 30.85 -8.95
CA LEU A 26 8.21 32.31 -8.90
C LEU A 26 9.11 32.84 -7.78
N LEU A 27 9.10 32.21 -6.61
CA LEU A 27 9.99 32.59 -5.49
C LEU A 27 11.45 32.21 -5.76
N ALA A 28 11.70 31.21 -6.60
CA ALA A 28 13.03 30.87 -7.08
C ALA A 28 13.58 31.85 -8.14
N GLY A 29 12.79 32.84 -8.52
CA GLY A 29 13.15 33.84 -9.53
C GLY A 29 12.89 33.40 -10.97
N TRP A 30 12.16 32.30 -11.18
CA TRP A 30 11.74 31.86 -12.51
C TRP A 30 10.52 32.65 -12.97
N GLY A 31 10.46 32.94 -14.28
CA GLY A 31 9.23 33.47 -14.89
C GLY A 31 8.12 32.40 -14.89
N LEU A 32 6.89 32.84 -15.09
CA LEU A 32 5.73 31.92 -15.15
C LEU A 32 5.89 30.87 -16.24
N GLU A 33 6.40 31.25 -17.40
CA GLU A 33 6.65 30.36 -18.53
C GLU A 33 7.64 29.24 -18.16
N GLN A 34 8.80 29.62 -17.61
CA GLN A 34 9.80 28.65 -17.19
C GLN A 34 9.28 27.73 -16.07
N THR A 35 8.53 28.26 -15.13
CA THR A 35 7.89 27.46 -14.07
C THR A 35 6.95 26.39 -14.67
N VAL A 36 6.16 26.76 -15.67
CA VAL A 36 5.26 25.80 -16.35
C VAL A 36 6.06 24.74 -17.12
N VAL A 37 7.13 25.13 -17.81
CA VAL A 37 8.01 24.20 -18.53
C VAL A 37 8.62 23.18 -17.58
N GLU A 38 9.13 23.60 -16.42
CA GLU A 38 9.68 22.70 -15.41
C GLU A 38 8.62 21.77 -14.78
N MET A 39 7.40 22.27 -14.56
CA MET A 39 6.29 21.44 -14.11
C MET A 39 5.94 20.34 -15.13
N VAL A 40 5.91 20.67 -16.42
CA VAL A 40 5.67 19.70 -17.51
C VAL A 40 6.82 18.69 -17.58
N SER A 41 8.07 19.13 -17.45
CA SER A 41 9.23 18.23 -17.40
C SER A 41 9.11 17.25 -16.23
N GLY A 42 8.78 17.74 -15.03
CA GLY A 42 8.58 16.89 -13.86
C GLY A 42 7.49 15.83 -14.05
N VAL A 43 6.37 16.18 -14.72
CA VAL A 43 5.33 15.20 -15.07
C VAL A 43 5.85 14.15 -16.06
N LYS A 44 6.66 14.58 -17.06
CA LYS A 44 7.28 13.67 -18.02
C LYS A 44 8.19 12.66 -17.34
N ASP A 45 8.98 13.11 -16.38
CA ASP A 45 9.94 12.27 -15.64
C ASP A 45 9.23 11.17 -14.81
N ILE A 46 8.05 11.46 -14.25
CA ILE A 46 7.29 10.48 -13.46
C ILE A 46 6.30 9.65 -14.29
N THR A 47 6.18 9.89 -15.59
CA THR A 47 5.25 9.17 -16.48
C THR A 47 5.45 7.64 -16.43
N PRO A 48 6.68 7.09 -16.44
CA PRO A 48 6.89 5.64 -16.31
C PRO A 48 6.31 5.06 -15.01
N ALA A 49 6.47 5.77 -13.89
CA ALA A 49 5.89 5.38 -12.62
C ALA A 49 4.35 5.38 -12.67
N ILE A 50 3.74 6.41 -13.27
CA ILE A 50 2.28 6.51 -13.42
C ILE A 50 1.74 5.31 -14.22
N VAL A 51 2.36 4.97 -15.35
CA VAL A 51 1.93 3.82 -16.18
C VAL A 51 2.02 2.50 -15.40
N ARG A 52 3.10 2.28 -14.65
CA ARG A 52 3.26 1.09 -13.81
C ARG A 52 2.21 1.00 -12.70
N ILE A 53 1.90 2.12 -12.05
CA ILE A 53 0.85 2.20 -11.02
C ILE A 53 -0.52 1.86 -11.61
N LEU A 54 -0.85 2.40 -12.78
CA LEU A 54 -2.11 2.09 -13.48
C LEU A 54 -2.19 0.60 -13.84
N ALA A 55 -1.12 0.02 -14.37
CA ALA A 55 -1.07 -1.41 -14.68
C ALA A 55 -1.27 -2.29 -13.44
N ALA A 56 -0.61 -1.96 -12.32
CA ALA A 56 -0.80 -2.64 -11.05
C ALA A 56 -2.26 -2.50 -10.54
N GLY A 57 -2.87 -1.32 -10.71
CA GLY A 57 -4.27 -1.08 -10.38
C GLY A 57 -5.25 -1.93 -11.18
N VAL A 58 -5.00 -2.15 -12.47
CA VAL A 58 -5.80 -3.04 -13.32
C VAL A 58 -5.71 -4.48 -12.81
N LEU A 59 -4.52 -4.98 -12.51
CA LEU A 59 -4.33 -6.31 -11.95
C LEU A 59 -5.08 -6.48 -10.63
N THR A 60 -4.96 -5.51 -9.74
CA THR A 60 -5.70 -5.46 -8.47
C THR A 60 -7.21 -5.53 -8.69
N GLY A 61 -7.72 -4.72 -9.62
CA GLY A 61 -9.15 -4.71 -9.96
C GLY A 61 -9.65 -6.06 -10.46
N MET A 62 -8.84 -6.76 -11.26
CA MET A 62 -9.16 -8.12 -11.74
C MET A 62 -9.21 -9.12 -10.58
N LEU A 63 -8.21 -9.14 -9.70
CA LEU A 63 -8.16 -10.05 -8.55
C LEU A 63 -9.36 -9.90 -7.62
N VAL A 64 -9.80 -8.67 -7.39
CA VAL A 64 -10.97 -8.38 -6.55
C VAL A 64 -12.27 -8.75 -7.26
N LYS A 65 -12.46 -8.32 -8.52
CA LYS A 65 -13.69 -8.57 -9.29
C LYS A 65 -13.94 -10.05 -9.57
N THR A 66 -12.90 -10.84 -9.75
CA THR A 66 -13.03 -12.29 -9.98
C THR A 66 -13.26 -13.08 -8.69
N GLY A 67 -13.21 -12.45 -7.51
CA GLY A 67 -13.28 -13.14 -6.22
C GLY A 67 -12.00 -13.94 -5.88
N SER A 68 -10.96 -13.85 -6.72
CA SER A 68 -9.70 -14.58 -6.50
C SER A 68 -9.03 -14.16 -5.20
N ALA A 69 -9.07 -12.87 -4.86
CA ALA A 69 -8.53 -12.34 -3.61
C ALA A 69 -9.19 -12.98 -2.37
N GLU A 70 -10.52 -13.09 -2.37
CA GLU A 70 -11.27 -13.76 -1.30
C GLU A 70 -10.97 -15.25 -1.22
N THR A 71 -10.90 -15.92 -2.37
CA THR A 71 -10.60 -17.37 -2.44
C THR A 71 -9.22 -17.68 -1.89
N ILE A 72 -8.20 -16.86 -2.21
CA ILE A 72 -6.84 -16.98 -1.65
C ILE A 72 -6.87 -16.85 -0.13
N ALA A 73 -7.52 -15.80 0.39
CA ALA A 73 -7.62 -15.57 1.82
C ALA A 73 -8.31 -16.72 2.55
N ARG A 74 -9.44 -17.21 2.03
CA ARG A 74 -10.16 -18.37 2.59
C ARG A 74 -9.30 -19.64 2.61
N SER A 75 -8.55 -19.88 1.54
CA SER A 75 -7.68 -21.06 1.43
C SER A 75 -6.57 -21.05 2.48
N ILE A 76 -5.94 -19.90 2.71
CA ILE A 76 -4.89 -19.74 3.72
C ILE A 76 -5.45 -19.95 5.13
N ILE A 77 -6.60 -19.32 5.44
CA ILE A 77 -7.25 -19.45 6.74
C ILE A 77 -7.66 -20.90 7.00
N LYS A 78 -8.19 -21.58 5.99
CA LYS A 78 -8.55 -23.00 6.10
C LYS A 78 -7.32 -23.91 6.29
N ALA A 79 -6.22 -23.63 5.60
CA ALA A 79 -5.00 -24.42 5.68
C ALA A 79 -4.29 -24.30 7.04
N LEU A 80 -4.24 -23.11 7.63
CA LEU A 80 -3.59 -22.85 8.91
C LEU A 80 -4.50 -23.17 10.12
N GLY A 81 -5.81 -23.13 9.90
CA GLY A 81 -6.80 -23.41 10.93
C GLY A 81 -6.95 -22.31 11.97
N GLU A 82 -7.92 -22.51 12.88
CA GLU A 82 -8.32 -21.51 13.89
C GLU A 82 -7.23 -21.22 14.92
N LYS A 83 -6.37 -22.19 15.22
CA LYS A 83 -5.25 -22.03 16.17
C LYS A 83 -4.29 -20.92 15.79
N TYR A 84 -4.08 -20.72 14.48
CA TYR A 84 -3.14 -19.74 13.95
C TYR A 84 -3.86 -18.60 13.22
N ILE A 85 -5.06 -18.24 13.65
CA ILE A 85 -5.92 -17.28 12.95
C ILE A 85 -5.26 -15.93 12.70
N TYR A 86 -4.51 -15.38 13.66
CA TYR A 86 -3.82 -14.11 13.48
C TYR A 86 -2.74 -14.20 12.40
N LEU A 87 -1.98 -15.31 12.39
CA LEU A 87 -0.99 -15.57 11.34
C LEU A 87 -1.67 -15.77 9.99
N ALA A 88 -2.78 -16.52 9.95
CA ALA A 88 -3.53 -16.76 8.72
C ALA A 88 -4.07 -15.45 8.12
N LEU A 89 -4.62 -14.57 8.93
CA LEU A 89 -5.11 -13.26 8.50
C LEU A 89 -3.96 -12.34 8.04
N ALA A 90 -2.86 -12.32 8.78
CA ALA A 90 -1.69 -11.53 8.42
C ALA A 90 -1.07 -12.02 7.12
N LEU A 91 -0.90 -13.34 6.93
CA LEU A 91 -0.39 -13.92 5.68
C LEU A 91 -1.34 -13.69 4.50
N SER A 92 -2.65 -13.81 4.72
CA SER A 92 -3.64 -13.53 3.68
C SER A 92 -3.55 -12.08 3.20
N ALA A 93 -3.49 -11.13 4.14
CA ALA A 93 -3.32 -9.72 3.80
C ALA A 93 -1.96 -9.46 3.13
N MET A 94 -0.88 -10.07 3.63
CA MET A 94 0.46 -9.96 3.06
C MET A 94 0.51 -10.47 1.62
N LEU A 95 -0.06 -11.63 1.32
CA LEU A 95 -0.06 -12.19 -0.02
C LEU A 95 -0.88 -11.34 -0.99
N LEU A 96 -2.08 -10.90 -0.60
CA LEU A 96 -2.89 -10.03 -1.44
C LEU A 96 -2.16 -8.71 -1.76
N THR A 97 -1.56 -8.08 -0.74
CA THR A 97 -0.84 -6.83 -0.97
C THR A 97 0.48 -7.04 -1.73
N ALA A 98 1.17 -8.17 -1.54
CA ALA A 98 2.35 -8.53 -2.34
C ALA A 98 2.01 -8.70 -3.84
N MET A 99 0.79 -9.14 -4.16
CA MET A 99 0.28 -9.22 -5.54
C MET A 99 -0.15 -7.85 -6.11
N GLY A 100 -0.02 -6.78 -5.34
CA GLY A 100 -0.36 -5.42 -5.77
C GLY A 100 -1.72 -4.90 -5.29
N VAL A 101 -2.50 -5.71 -4.55
CA VAL A 101 -3.77 -5.23 -3.96
C VAL A 101 -3.46 -4.17 -2.91
N PHE A 102 -4.15 -3.02 -2.96
CA PHE A 102 -4.00 -2.00 -1.93
C PHE A 102 -4.46 -2.53 -0.56
N ILE A 103 -3.75 -2.13 0.48
CA ILE A 103 -3.99 -2.64 1.83
C ILE A 103 -5.43 -2.46 2.30
N ASP A 104 -6.04 -1.33 1.99
CA ASP A 104 -7.43 -1.03 2.37
C ASP A 104 -8.38 -2.04 1.72
N VAL A 105 -8.17 -2.34 0.44
CA VAL A 105 -8.96 -3.30 -0.32
C VAL A 105 -8.72 -4.71 0.19
N ALA A 106 -7.47 -5.09 0.50
CA ALA A 106 -7.14 -6.39 1.06
C ALA A 106 -7.81 -6.59 2.42
N VAL A 107 -7.75 -5.59 3.31
CA VAL A 107 -8.38 -5.63 4.63
C VAL A 107 -9.90 -5.74 4.50
N ILE A 108 -10.55 -4.93 3.65
CA ILE A 108 -11.99 -4.98 3.42
C ILE A 108 -12.42 -6.35 2.87
N THR A 109 -11.63 -6.93 1.97
CA THR A 109 -11.91 -8.26 1.38
C THR A 109 -11.85 -9.37 2.43
N ILE A 110 -10.89 -9.32 3.36
CA ILE A 110 -10.69 -10.35 4.39
C ILE A 110 -11.57 -10.11 5.62
N ALA A 111 -11.97 -8.88 5.89
CA ALA A 111 -12.70 -8.48 7.10
C ALA A 111 -13.94 -9.32 7.38
N PRO A 112 -14.83 -9.66 6.42
CA PRO A 112 -15.99 -10.50 6.69
C PRO A 112 -15.61 -11.86 7.28
N ILE A 113 -14.57 -12.50 6.73
CA ILE A 113 -14.07 -13.80 7.19
C ILE A 113 -13.48 -13.65 8.60
N ALA A 114 -12.65 -12.61 8.79
CA ALA A 114 -12.02 -12.33 10.08
C ALA A 114 -13.05 -12.08 11.19
N ILE A 115 -14.14 -11.36 10.91
CA ILE A 115 -15.20 -11.05 11.87
C ILE A 115 -15.97 -12.32 12.23
N ILE A 116 -16.37 -13.13 11.25
CA ILE A 116 -17.11 -14.37 11.50
C ILE A 116 -16.26 -15.32 12.36
N THR A 117 -15.04 -15.58 11.95
CA THR A 117 -14.12 -16.47 12.69
C THR A 117 -13.78 -15.89 14.07
N GLY A 118 -13.53 -14.60 14.16
CA GLY A 118 -13.23 -13.93 15.42
C GLY A 118 -14.39 -13.96 16.41
N ASN A 119 -15.63 -13.81 15.95
CA ASN A 119 -16.81 -13.92 16.81
C ASN A 119 -16.98 -15.36 17.35
N ASN A 120 -16.78 -16.37 16.50
CA ASN A 120 -16.86 -17.78 16.91
C ASN A 120 -15.82 -18.14 17.97
N LEU A 121 -14.62 -17.59 17.84
CA LEU A 121 -13.50 -17.82 18.75
C LEU A 121 -13.41 -16.81 19.91
N LYS A 122 -14.37 -15.88 20.01
CA LYS A 122 -14.41 -14.79 21.02
C LYS A 122 -13.12 -13.94 21.04
N LEU A 123 -12.55 -13.68 19.87
CA LEU A 123 -11.32 -12.93 19.73
C LEU A 123 -11.57 -11.41 19.65
N SER A 124 -10.57 -10.64 20.10
CA SER A 124 -10.62 -9.17 19.99
C SER A 124 -10.59 -8.72 18.54
N LYS A 125 -11.58 -7.90 18.14
CA LYS A 125 -11.63 -7.30 16.79
C LYS A 125 -10.41 -6.44 16.50
N MET A 126 -9.85 -5.77 17.51
CA MET A 126 -8.64 -4.98 17.38
C MET A 126 -7.44 -5.85 17.01
N LYS A 127 -7.25 -7.00 17.65
CA LYS A 127 -6.19 -7.95 17.33
C LYS A 127 -6.29 -8.49 15.91
N LEU A 128 -7.51 -8.81 15.46
CA LEU A 128 -7.76 -9.26 14.08
C LEU A 128 -7.40 -8.17 13.07
N LEU A 129 -7.83 -6.92 13.33
CA LEU A 129 -7.53 -5.79 12.47
C LEU A 129 -6.02 -5.50 12.42
N LEU A 130 -5.33 -5.52 13.56
CA LEU A 130 -3.88 -5.34 13.62
C LEU A 130 -3.11 -6.41 12.86
N ALA A 131 -3.53 -7.68 12.95
CA ALA A 131 -2.94 -8.75 12.17
C ALA A 131 -3.08 -8.50 10.66
N MET A 132 -4.28 -8.12 10.19
CA MET A 132 -4.51 -7.82 8.77
C MET A 132 -3.72 -6.59 8.30
N ILE A 133 -3.73 -5.49 9.04
CA ILE A 133 -3.00 -4.26 8.68
C ILE A 133 -1.50 -4.51 8.68
N GLY A 134 -0.97 -5.15 9.73
CA GLY A 134 0.47 -5.45 9.82
C GLY A 134 0.94 -6.37 8.71
N GLY A 135 0.21 -7.46 8.45
CA GLY A 135 0.50 -8.35 7.32
C GLY A 135 0.42 -7.62 5.97
N GLY A 136 -0.61 -6.82 5.77
CA GLY A 136 -0.77 -6.02 4.56
C GLY A 136 0.37 -5.00 4.35
N LYS A 137 0.87 -4.37 5.42
CA LYS A 137 2.05 -3.50 5.34
C LYS A 137 3.31 -4.26 4.95
N CYS A 138 3.49 -5.47 5.46
CA CYS A 138 4.60 -6.33 5.07
C CYS A 138 4.55 -6.71 3.59
N GLY A 139 3.37 -7.05 3.07
CA GLY A 139 3.20 -7.35 1.65
C GLY A 139 3.41 -6.14 0.74
N ASN A 140 3.09 -4.94 1.19
CA ASN A 140 3.36 -3.72 0.44
C ASN A 140 4.84 -3.52 0.10
N ILE A 141 5.75 -3.96 0.97
CA ILE A 141 7.20 -3.87 0.70
C ILE A 141 7.60 -4.75 -0.47
N LEU A 142 6.87 -5.84 -0.70
CA LEU A 142 7.13 -6.82 -1.76
C LEU A 142 6.39 -6.53 -3.06
N SER A 143 5.49 -5.57 -3.06
CA SER A 143 4.55 -5.38 -4.17
C SER A 143 4.97 -4.27 -5.13
N PRO A 144 4.51 -4.31 -6.39
CA PRO A 144 4.64 -3.21 -7.33
C PRO A 144 3.64 -2.09 -7.01
N ASN A 145 3.63 -1.62 -5.75
CA ASN A 145 2.80 -0.50 -5.33
C ASN A 145 3.48 0.85 -5.62
N PRO A 146 2.75 1.97 -5.52
CA PRO A 146 3.31 3.29 -5.80
C PRO A 146 4.62 3.61 -5.05
N ASN A 147 4.73 3.22 -3.78
CA ASN A 147 5.91 3.52 -2.98
C ASN A 147 7.15 2.79 -3.51
N THR A 148 7.01 1.49 -3.81
CA THR A 148 8.09 0.65 -4.32
C THR A 148 8.49 1.08 -5.74
N ILE A 149 7.51 1.45 -6.58
CA ILE A 149 7.74 1.93 -7.94
C ILE A 149 8.50 3.26 -7.92
N ILE A 150 8.05 4.24 -7.11
CA ILE A 150 8.70 5.54 -6.99
C ILE A 150 10.10 5.40 -6.41
N ALA A 151 10.30 4.52 -5.42
CA ALA A 151 11.63 4.25 -4.89
C ALA A 151 12.56 3.68 -5.96
N ALA A 152 12.11 2.68 -6.74
CA ALA A 152 12.87 2.10 -7.83
C ALA A 152 13.29 3.15 -8.89
N GLU A 153 12.37 4.02 -9.29
CA GLU A 153 12.63 5.09 -10.25
C GLU A 153 13.66 6.11 -9.71
N ASN A 154 13.48 6.60 -8.47
CA ASN A 154 14.37 7.62 -7.91
C ASN A 154 15.78 7.10 -7.62
N PHE A 155 15.92 5.82 -7.29
CA PHE A 155 17.23 5.20 -7.06
C PHE A 155 17.83 4.56 -8.33
N ASN A 156 17.19 4.71 -9.49
CA ASN A 156 17.59 4.04 -10.73
C ASN A 156 17.84 2.54 -10.56
N ALA A 157 17.04 1.90 -9.71
CA ALA A 157 17.14 0.47 -9.40
C ALA A 157 16.04 -0.33 -10.13
N PRO A 158 16.32 -1.55 -10.60
CA PRO A 158 15.28 -2.41 -11.13
C PRO A 158 14.19 -2.65 -10.08
N LEU A 159 12.92 -2.52 -10.45
CA LEU A 159 11.78 -2.73 -9.55
C LEU A 159 11.83 -4.12 -8.88
N SER A 160 12.20 -5.16 -9.64
CA SER A 160 12.38 -6.51 -9.14
C SER A 160 13.43 -6.62 -8.05
N PHE A 161 14.52 -5.85 -8.15
CA PHE A 161 15.56 -5.80 -7.11
C PHE A 161 15.04 -5.17 -5.82
N VAL A 162 14.32 -4.05 -5.92
CA VAL A 162 13.73 -3.36 -4.76
C VAL A 162 12.71 -4.28 -4.06
N MET A 163 11.86 -4.96 -4.84
CA MET A 163 10.91 -5.94 -4.31
C MET A 163 11.62 -7.11 -3.62
N ALA A 164 12.65 -7.67 -4.24
CA ALA A 164 13.43 -8.79 -3.67
C ALA A 164 14.15 -8.40 -2.38
N ALA A 165 14.75 -7.21 -2.34
CA ALA A 165 15.38 -6.68 -1.12
C ALA A 165 14.39 -6.50 0.04
N GLY A 166 13.11 -6.29 -0.28
CA GLY A 166 12.01 -6.18 0.66
C GLY A 166 11.62 -7.49 1.36
N VAL A 167 12.06 -8.66 0.87
CA VAL A 167 11.62 -9.97 1.41
C VAL A 167 12.00 -10.15 2.87
N ILE A 168 13.25 -9.89 3.22
CA ILE A 168 13.74 -10.06 4.59
C ILE A 168 13.04 -9.10 5.56
N PRO A 169 12.97 -7.78 5.31
CA PRO A 169 12.21 -6.85 6.16
C PRO A 169 10.72 -7.22 6.29
N ALA A 170 10.09 -7.69 5.21
CA ALA A 170 8.70 -8.09 5.22
C ALA A 170 8.44 -9.32 6.11
N LEU A 171 9.31 -10.32 6.07
CA LEU A 171 9.22 -11.51 6.93
C LEU A 171 9.46 -11.16 8.41
N ILE A 172 10.45 -10.31 8.69
CA ILE A 172 10.69 -9.81 10.04
C ILE A 172 9.48 -9.02 10.55
N GLY A 173 8.94 -8.11 9.73
CA GLY A 173 7.75 -7.33 10.07
C GLY A 173 6.52 -8.19 10.31
N LEU A 174 6.32 -9.26 9.53
CA LEU A 174 5.26 -10.23 9.74
C LEU A 174 5.42 -10.94 11.09
N ALA A 175 6.63 -11.43 11.40
CA ALA A 175 6.92 -12.08 12.67
C ALA A 175 6.67 -11.14 13.86
N VAL A 176 7.18 -9.91 13.78
CA VAL A 176 6.93 -8.88 14.80
C VAL A 176 5.44 -8.58 14.95
N THR A 177 4.71 -8.44 13.85
CA THR A 177 3.26 -8.20 13.90
C THR A 177 2.54 -9.31 14.64
N VAL A 178 2.78 -10.56 14.26
CA VAL A 178 2.01 -11.71 14.77
C VAL A 178 2.43 -12.10 16.18
N PHE A 179 3.73 -12.09 16.48
CA PHE A 179 4.25 -12.62 17.74
C PHE A 179 4.53 -11.55 18.81
N VAL A 180 4.60 -10.27 18.41
CA VAL A 180 4.86 -9.18 19.36
C VAL A 180 3.67 -8.23 19.44
N ILE A 181 3.28 -7.58 18.31
CA ILE A 181 2.28 -6.51 18.36
C ILE A 181 0.89 -7.06 18.71
N VAL A 182 0.43 -8.11 18.03
CA VAL A 182 -0.91 -8.68 18.26
C VAL A 182 -1.09 -9.21 19.69
N PRO A 183 -0.14 -9.93 20.33
CA PRO A 183 -0.28 -10.36 21.71
C PRO A 183 -0.28 -9.23 22.74
N LEU A 184 0.48 -8.15 22.50
CA LEU A 184 0.60 -7.02 23.42
C LEU A 184 -0.69 -6.17 23.55
N MET A 185 -1.60 -6.28 22.60
CA MET A 185 -2.89 -5.57 22.57
C MET A 185 -4.01 -6.43 23.14
#